data_2f5f5e51ca472af91154f9a67c8c4105
#
_entry.id   2f5f5e51ca472af91154f9a67c8c4105
#
_cell.length_a   1.000
_cell.length_b   1.000
_cell.length_c   1.000
_cell.angle_alpha   90.00
_cell.angle_beta   90.00
_cell.angle_gamma   90.00
#
_symmetry.space_group_name_H-M   'P 1'
#
loop_
_entity.id
_entity.type
_entity.pdbx_description
1 polymer ?
#
loop_
_entity_poly.entity_id
_entity_poly.type
_entity_poly.pdbx_seq_one_letter_code
_entity_poly.pdbx_strand_id
1 'polypeptide(L)'
;LADVDEETGNFVLAKALVAVRLDSKVSAGLKDDVVKIIGQAIGTENGANALAVGRNLAAYVIAADIIDLPKIRPDFDESVFRPWLRSFATRKFTGRTLRSCQEDRPNNWGTHCGASRIAIAAYFNDQMEMTQAASVFQGWLGDRRSYSGFKFGPEAFSWVSDVCLRSASSCQPVPVNPRGALVNGHNVDGVVVDDQRRTGEFTWPPKYTYYSYGGLGGAVVQAGILHRFGFDAWQWGDRALKRAVEWMYYDGDRKPKWDTCDDANKRYVLDVVDHAYGSNFIERMNCAPEASKPGRNIAWTSWTHQ
;
A
#
# COMPACT_ATOMS: atom_id res chain seq x y z
N LEU A 1 -12.65 -1.01 -11.70
CA LEU A 1 -11.18 -0.94 -11.52
C LEU A 1 -10.52 0.24 -12.24
N ALA A 2 -11.22 0.90 -13.16
CA ALA A 2 -10.63 2.01 -13.94
C ALA A 2 -10.59 3.35 -13.18
N ASP A 3 -11.47 3.55 -12.22
CA ASP A 3 -11.51 4.76 -11.40
C ASP A 3 -10.50 4.65 -10.22
N VAL A 4 -9.65 5.68 -10.07
CA VAL A 4 -8.68 5.73 -8.96
C VAL A 4 -9.34 5.91 -7.59
N ASP A 5 -10.58 6.35 -7.55
CA ASP A 5 -11.36 6.59 -6.35
C ASP A 5 -12.52 5.59 -6.16
N GLU A 6 -12.47 4.46 -6.87
CA GLU A 6 -13.44 3.37 -6.79
C GLU A 6 -13.51 2.77 -5.37
N GLU A 7 -14.71 2.63 -4.83
CA GLU A 7 -14.94 2.11 -3.48
C GLU A 7 -15.57 0.70 -3.46
N THR A 8 -15.94 0.15 -4.62
CA THR A 8 -16.59 -1.18 -4.67
C THR A 8 -15.74 -2.27 -4.06
N GLY A 9 -14.39 -2.18 -4.19
CA GLY A 9 -13.45 -3.08 -3.54
C GLY A 9 -13.59 -3.08 -2.01
N ASN A 10 -13.89 -1.94 -1.40
CA ASN A 10 -14.10 -1.83 0.03
C ASN A 10 -15.40 -2.52 0.48
N PHE A 11 -16.46 -2.43 -0.32
CA PHE A 11 -17.71 -3.12 -0.03
C PHE A 11 -17.59 -4.63 -0.20
N VAL A 12 -16.84 -5.10 -1.18
CA VAL A 12 -16.60 -6.54 -1.34
C VAL A 12 -15.80 -7.11 -0.18
N LEU A 13 -14.80 -6.38 0.31
CA LEU A 13 -14.06 -6.75 1.53
C LEU A 13 -14.98 -6.80 2.76
N ALA A 14 -15.82 -5.79 2.97
CA ALA A 14 -16.78 -5.80 4.07
C ALA A 14 -17.68 -7.03 4.03
N LYS A 15 -18.25 -7.34 2.87
CA LYS A 15 -19.10 -8.53 2.69
C LYS A 15 -18.34 -9.82 2.98
N ALA A 16 -17.11 -9.95 2.49
CA ALA A 16 -16.26 -11.12 2.74
C ALA A 16 -15.96 -11.30 4.23
N LEU A 17 -15.55 -10.21 4.92
CA LEU A 17 -15.27 -10.23 6.36
C LEU A 17 -16.51 -10.60 7.20
N VAL A 18 -17.67 -10.09 6.85
CA VAL A 18 -18.94 -10.42 7.54
C VAL A 18 -19.34 -11.87 7.24
N ALA A 19 -19.20 -12.30 5.98
CA ALA A 19 -19.58 -13.66 5.57
C ALA A 19 -18.86 -14.76 6.37
N VAL A 20 -17.58 -14.56 6.69
CA VAL A 20 -16.81 -15.59 7.43
C VAL A 20 -17.04 -15.56 8.94
N ARG A 21 -17.82 -14.60 9.45
CA ARG A 21 -18.18 -14.46 10.87
C ARG A 21 -19.60 -14.83 11.21
N LEU A 22 -20.44 -15.06 10.21
CA LEU A 22 -21.87 -15.36 10.40
C LEU A 22 -22.18 -16.84 10.24
N ASP A 23 -23.35 -17.23 10.72
CA ASP A 23 -23.89 -18.58 10.60
C ASP A 23 -24.11 -19.01 9.14
N SER A 24 -24.11 -20.33 8.91
CA SER A 24 -23.96 -20.95 7.61
C SER A 24 -24.90 -20.46 6.49
N LYS A 25 -26.18 -20.20 6.79
CA LYS A 25 -27.16 -19.79 5.75
C LYS A 25 -26.93 -18.35 5.27
N VAL A 26 -26.76 -17.41 6.20
CA VAL A 26 -26.51 -15.99 5.88
C VAL A 26 -25.13 -15.85 5.25
N SER A 27 -24.13 -16.57 5.78
CA SER A 27 -22.78 -16.67 5.26
C SER A 27 -22.75 -17.08 3.79
N ALA A 28 -23.50 -18.13 3.41
CA ALA A 28 -23.54 -18.62 2.03
C ALA A 28 -24.03 -17.55 1.05
N GLY A 29 -25.15 -16.88 1.38
CA GLY A 29 -25.67 -15.79 0.55
C GLY A 29 -24.71 -14.62 0.37
N LEU A 30 -23.99 -14.23 1.44
CA LEU A 30 -22.98 -13.18 1.36
C LEU A 30 -21.76 -13.61 0.54
N LYS A 31 -21.33 -14.88 0.63
CA LYS A 31 -20.26 -15.42 -0.20
C LYS A 31 -20.63 -15.41 -1.69
N ASP A 32 -21.86 -15.79 -2.01
CA ASP A 32 -22.37 -15.73 -3.40
C ASP A 32 -22.42 -14.27 -3.90
N ASP A 33 -22.81 -13.33 -3.07
CA ASP A 33 -22.73 -11.90 -3.39
C ASP A 33 -21.28 -11.44 -3.68
N VAL A 34 -20.32 -11.87 -2.87
CA VAL A 34 -18.89 -11.57 -3.10
C VAL A 34 -18.44 -12.11 -4.45
N VAL A 35 -18.76 -13.38 -4.76
CA VAL A 35 -18.44 -13.98 -6.07
C VAL A 35 -19.05 -13.19 -7.22
N LYS A 36 -20.33 -12.79 -7.09
CA LYS A 36 -21.02 -11.97 -8.09
C LYS A 36 -20.34 -10.61 -8.30
N ILE A 37 -19.97 -9.91 -7.23
CA ILE A 37 -19.28 -8.61 -7.31
C ILE A 37 -17.90 -8.78 -7.97
N ILE A 38 -17.14 -9.83 -7.63
CA ILE A 38 -15.87 -10.16 -8.28
C ILE A 38 -16.10 -10.38 -9.78
N GLY A 39 -17.12 -11.16 -10.17
CA GLY A 39 -17.45 -11.39 -11.56
C GLY A 39 -17.79 -10.10 -12.33
N GLN A 40 -18.48 -9.16 -11.69
CA GLN A 40 -18.81 -7.85 -12.26
C GLN A 40 -17.59 -6.92 -12.40
N ALA A 41 -16.55 -7.12 -11.58
CA ALA A 41 -15.32 -6.34 -11.66
C ALA A 41 -14.44 -6.75 -12.86
N ILE A 42 -14.56 -7.98 -13.34
CA ILE A 42 -13.78 -8.50 -14.45
C ILE A 42 -14.13 -7.74 -15.75
N GLY A 43 -13.10 -7.19 -16.40
CA GLY A 43 -13.25 -6.37 -17.60
C GLY A 43 -13.40 -4.86 -17.31
N THR A 44 -13.68 -4.45 -16.08
CA THR A 44 -13.81 -3.02 -15.73
C THR A 44 -12.45 -2.30 -15.68
N GLU A 45 -11.36 -3.02 -15.76
CA GLU A 45 -10.00 -2.48 -15.88
C GLU A 45 -9.66 -1.97 -17.28
N ASN A 46 -10.53 -2.14 -18.26
CA ASN A 46 -10.33 -1.61 -19.60
C ASN A 46 -10.25 -0.06 -19.60
N GLY A 47 -9.18 0.49 -20.17
CA GLY A 47 -8.93 1.93 -20.15
C GLY A 47 -8.32 2.48 -18.87
N ALA A 48 -8.12 1.64 -17.84
CA ALA A 48 -7.49 2.03 -16.58
C ALA A 48 -6.02 2.47 -16.78
N ASN A 49 -5.55 3.30 -15.84
CA ASN A 49 -4.11 3.45 -15.61
C ASN A 49 -3.62 2.47 -14.53
N ALA A 50 -2.30 2.28 -14.43
CA ALA A 50 -1.71 1.33 -13.49
C ALA A 50 -2.00 1.68 -12.02
N LEU A 51 -2.15 2.96 -11.68
CA LEU A 51 -2.49 3.38 -10.32
C LEU A 51 -3.91 2.94 -9.93
N ALA A 52 -4.89 3.13 -10.81
CA ALA A 52 -6.27 2.72 -10.54
C ALA A 52 -6.35 1.21 -10.29
N VAL A 53 -5.74 0.41 -11.18
CA VAL A 53 -5.68 -1.05 -10.98
C VAL A 53 -4.92 -1.40 -9.69
N GLY A 54 -3.78 -0.77 -9.46
CA GLY A 54 -2.98 -0.99 -8.24
C GLY A 54 -3.75 -0.69 -6.95
N ARG A 55 -4.61 0.33 -6.95
CA ARG A 55 -5.43 0.70 -5.79
C ARG A 55 -6.61 -0.22 -5.53
N ASN A 56 -7.18 -0.79 -6.58
CA ASN A 56 -8.48 -1.46 -6.48
C ASN A 56 -8.38 -2.99 -6.47
N LEU A 57 -7.43 -3.57 -7.21
CA LEU A 57 -7.41 -5.01 -7.47
C LEU A 57 -7.15 -5.84 -6.21
N ALA A 58 -6.26 -5.38 -5.32
CA ALA A 58 -5.92 -6.13 -4.10
C ALA A 58 -7.15 -6.47 -3.25
N ALA A 59 -8.12 -5.56 -3.15
CA ALA A 59 -9.33 -5.77 -2.38
C ALA A 59 -10.16 -6.96 -2.87
N TYR A 60 -10.28 -7.13 -4.18
CA TYR A 60 -11.00 -8.27 -4.79
C TYR A 60 -10.26 -9.58 -4.58
N VAL A 61 -8.91 -9.55 -4.69
CA VAL A 61 -8.07 -10.74 -4.47
C VAL A 61 -8.16 -11.19 -3.01
N ILE A 62 -8.04 -10.26 -2.07
CA ILE A 62 -8.14 -10.54 -0.63
C ILE A 62 -9.56 -11.03 -0.27
N ALA A 63 -10.60 -10.42 -0.85
CA ALA A 63 -11.98 -10.87 -0.61
C ALA A 63 -12.21 -12.31 -1.11
N ALA A 64 -11.64 -12.67 -2.28
CA ALA A 64 -11.70 -14.02 -2.80
C ALA A 64 -10.99 -15.03 -1.88
N ASP A 65 -9.83 -14.66 -1.34
CA ASP A 65 -9.09 -15.47 -0.37
C ASP A 65 -9.87 -15.64 0.94
N ILE A 66 -10.40 -14.56 1.49
CA ILE A 66 -11.19 -14.60 2.75
C ILE A 66 -12.38 -15.57 2.67
N ILE A 67 -13.10 -15.61 1.54
CA ILE A 67 -14.25 -16.50 1.38
C ILE A 67 -13.87 -17.92 0.98
N ASP A 68 -12.58 -18.23 0.78
CA ASP A 68 -12.07 -19.50 0.26
C ASP A 68 -12.70 -19.83 -1.13
N LEU A 69 -12.56 -18.88 -2.07
CA LEU A 69 -13.17 -18.97 -3.40
C LEU A 69 -12.86 -20.29 -4.12
N PRO A 70 -11.60 -20.82 -4.10
CA PRO A 70 -11.28 -22.09 -4.73
C PRO A 70 -12.12 -23.27 -4.22
N LYS A 71 -12.52 -23.23 -2.96
CA LYS A 71 -13.33 -24.29 -2.34
C LYS A 71 -14.81 -24.12 -2.61
N ILE A 72 -15.32 -22.88 -2.54
CA ILE A 72 -16.78 -22.65 -2.64
C ILE A 72 -17.27 -22.56 -4.08
N ARG A 73 -16.42 -22.12 -5.01
CA ARG A 73 -16.76 -21.96 -6.45
C ARG A 73 -15.55 -22.33 -7.34
N PRO A 74 -15.09 -23.60 -7.29
CA PRO A 74 -13.88 -24.03 -8.00
C PRO A 74 -13.93 -23.75 -9.51
N ASP A 75 -15.08 -23.97 -10.16
CA ASP A 75 -15.23 -23.74 -11.60
C ASP A 75 -15.04 -22.26 -11.95
N PHE A 76 -15.59 -21.34 -11.15
CA PHE A 76 -15.40 -19.91 -11.35
C PHE A 76 -13.96 -19.49 -11.07
N ASP A 77 -13.35 -20.02 -10.02
CA ASP A 77 -11.96 -19.72 -9.69
C ASP A 77 -11.02 -20.15 -10.82
N GLU A 78 -11.11 -21.40 -11.26
CA GLU A 78 -10.18 -21.94 -12.24
C GLU A 78 -10.40 -21.41 -13.66
N SER A 79 -11.69 -21.28 -14.08
CA SER A 79 -12.01 -20.95 -15.45
C SER A 79 -12.13 -19.44 -15.73
N VAL A 80 -12.32 -18.62 -14.68
CA VAL A 80 -12.59 -17.18 -14.84
C VAL A 80 -11.62 -16.33 -14.03
N PHE A 81 -11.58 -16.51 -12.68
CA PHE A 81 -10.86 -15.60 -11.80
C PHE A 81 -9.35 -15.74 -11.92
N ARG A 82 -8.80 -16.95 -11.84
CA ARG A 82 -7.36 -17.19 -12.01
C ARG A 82 -6.84 -16.79 -13.40
N PRO A 83 -7.49 -17.10 -14.53
CA PRO A 83 -7.08 -16.59 -15.83
C PRO A 83 -7.07 -15.06 -15.90
N TRP A 84 -8.08 -14.41 -15.33
CA TRP A 84 -8.12 -12.96 -15.24
C TRP A 84 -6.93 -12.41 -14.43
N LEU A 85 -6.65 -12.94 -13.24
CA LEU A 85 -5.50 -12.54 -12.43
C LEU A 85 -4.16 -12.75 -13.16
N ARG A 86 -3.98 -13.89 -13.86
CA ARG A 86 -2.77 -14.14 -14.65
C ARG A 86 -2.55 -13.11 -15.74
N SER A 87 -3.62 -12.56 -16.30
CA SER A 87 -3.52 -11.52 -17.33
C SER A 87 -2.77 -10.26 -16.85
N PHE A 88 -2.83 -9.94 -15.57
CA PHE A 88 -2.16 -8.77 -15.00
C PHE A 88 -0.62 -8.88 -15.00
N ALA A 89 -0.07 -10.07 -15.13
CA ALA A 89 1.39 -10.26 -15.21
C ALA A 89 2.01 -9.53 -16.42
N THR A 90 1.29 -9.48 -17.55
CA THR A 90 1.78 -8.91 -18.82
C THR A 90 0.97 -7.73 -19.32
N ARG A 91 -0.26 -7.57 -18.84
CA ARG A 91 -1.16 -6.52 -19.29
C ARG A 91 -0.64 -5.14 -18.90
N LYS A 92 -0.64 -4.23 -19.88
CA LYS A 92 -0.20 -2.84 -19.68
C LYS A 92 -1.40 -1.91 -19.47
N PHE A 93 -1.29 -1.06 -18.46
CA PHE A 93 -2.22 0.00 -18.11
C PHE A 93 -1.52 1.35 -18.28
N THR A 94 -1.87 2.10 -19.29
CA THR A 94 -1.17 3.35 -19.66
C THR A 94 0.35 3.12 -19.75
N GLY A 95 0.75 2.06 -20.50
CA GLY A 95 2.16 1.74 -20.76
C GLY A 95 2.90 0.95 -19.67
N ARG A 96 2.29 0.64 -18.51
CA ARG A 96 2.92 -0.11 -17.40
C ARG A 96 2.13 -1.34 -17.02
N THR A 97 2.83 -2.42 -16.71
CA THR A 97 2.28 -3.55 -15.94
C THR A 97 2.30 -3.21 -14.44
N LEU A 98 1.62 -3.99 -13.59
CA LEU A 98 1.74 -3.86 -12.13
C LEU A 98 3.21 -4.01 -11.69
N ARG A 99 3.95 -4.96 -12.28
CA ARG A 99 5.37 -5.18 -12.01
C ARG A 99 6.20 -3.94 -12.35
N SER A 100 6.16 -3.46 -13.58
CA SER A 100 6.96 -2.30 -13.99
C SER A 100 6.54 -1.01 -13.28
N CYS A 101 5.28 -0.91 -12.85
CA CYS A 101 4.81 0.20 -12.03
C CYS A 101 5.44 0.16 -10.63
N GLN A 102 5.50 -1.01 -9.96
CA GLN A 102 6.17 -1.16 -8.67
C GLN A 102 7.67 -0.90 -8.79
N GLU A 103 8.31 -1.42 -9.82
CA GLU A 103 9.76 -1.33 -10.05
C GLU A 103 10.22 0.09 -10.42
N ASP A 104 9.45 0.80 -11.24
CA ASP A 104 9.83 2.14 -11.73
C ASP A 104 9.49 3.27 -10.75
N ARG A 105 8.43 3.12 -9.95
CA ARG A 105 7.84 4.23 -9.21
C ARG A 105 8.15 4.21 -7.72
N PRO A 106 8.94 5.16 -7.20
CA PRO A 106 9.24 5.26 -5.77
C PRO A 106 8.12 5.86 -4.91
N ASN A 107 6.99 6.19 -5.49
CA ASN A 107 5.86 6.91 -4.90
C ASN A 107 4.60 6.02 -4.76
N ASN A 108 3.47 6.64 -4.41
CA ASN A 108 2.18 5.98 -4.23
C ASN A 108 1.76 5.06 -5.40
N TRP A 109 2.14 5.37 -6.63
CA TRP A 109 1.89 4.48 -7.77
C TRP A 109 2.55 3.12 -7.56
N GLY A 110 3.85 3.12 -7.24
CA GLY A 110 4.63 1.90 -7.05
C GLY A 110 4.15 1.10 -5.85
N THR A 111 3.81 1.74 -4.74
CA THR A 111 3.36 1.02 -3.54
C THR A 111 2.00 0.37 -3.74
N HIS A 112 1.05 1.04 -4.39
CA HIS A 112 -0.25 0.44 -4.70
C HIS A 112 -0.15 -0.67 -5.75
N CYS A 113 0.65 -0.48 -6.82
CA CYS A 113 0.91 -1.55 -7.79
C CYS A 113 1.56 -2.77 -7.12
N GLY A 114 2.51 -2.55 -6.20
CA GLY A 114 3.13 -3.60 -5.40
C GLY A 114 2.15 -4.34 -4.50
N ALA A 115 1.21 -3.63 -3.87
CA ALA A 115 0.16 -4.24 -3.06
C ALA A 115 -0.69 -5.23 -3.86
N SER A 116 -1.16 -4.83 -5.04
CA SER A 116 -1.94 -5.71 -5.91
C SER A 116 -1.10 -6.84 -6.51
N ARG A 117 0.16 -6.58 -6.88
CA ARG A 117 1.11 -7.59 -7.34
C ARG A 117 1.33 -8.69 -6.30
N ILE A 118 1.61 -8.29 -5.06
CA ILE A 118 1.85 -9.21 -3.93
C ILE A 118 0.57 -9.96 -3.56
N ALA A 119 -0.60 -9.32 -3.59
CA ALA A 119 -1.87 -9.99 -3.34
C ALA A 119 -2.14 -11.12 -4.37
N ILE A 120 -1.86 -10.87 -5.66
CA ILE A 120 -1.97 -11.89 -6.72
C ILE A 120 -0.98 -13.03 -6.46
N ALA A 121 0.30 -12.71 -6.17
CA ALA A 121 1.31 -13.72 -5.88
C ALA A 121 0.92 -14.60 -4.68
N ALA A 122 0.37 -14.00 -3.63
CA ALA A 122 -0.16 -14.69 -2.47
C ALA A 122 -1.30 -15.64 -2.82
N TYR A 123 -2.28 -15.19 -3.61
CA TYR A 123 -3.41 -15.99 -4.04
C TYR A 123 -3.00 -17.23 -4.86
N PHE A 124 -1.93 -17.10 -5.65
CA PHE A 124 -1.35 -18.23 -6.41
C PHE A 124 -0.35 -19.06 -5.61
N ASN A 125 0.03 -18.64 -4.41
CA ASN A 125 1.17 -19.20 -3.67
C ASN A 125 2.46 -19.18 -4.51
N ASP A 126 2.66 -18.14 -5.32
CA ASP A 126 3.82 -17.96 -6.20
C ASP A 126 4.99 -17.36 -5.41
N GLN A 127 5.82 -18.25 -4.87
CA GLN A 127 6.98 -17.89 -4.05
C GLN A 127 8.04 -17.10 -4.84
N MET A 128 8.18 -17.36 -6.13
CA MET A 128 9.15 -16.66 -6.97
C MET A 128 8.73 -15.21 -7.18
N GLU A 129 7.50 -14.98 -7.60
CA GLU A 129 6.96 -13.62 -7.78
C GLU A 129 6.88 -12.86 -6.45
N MET A 130 6.53 -13.56 -5.36
CA MET A 130 6.52 -13.00 -4.01
C MET A 130 7.91 -12.50 -3.61
N THR A 131 8.96 -13.30 -3.81
CA THR A 131 10.35 -12.94 -3.49
C THR A 131 10.83 -11.76 -4.33
N GLN A 132 10.50 -11.73 -5.62
CA GLN A 132 10.85 -10.60 -6.49
C GLN A 132 10.17 -9.30 -6.06
N ALA A 133 8.87 -9.36 -5.77
CA ALA A 133 8.11 -8.20 -5.30
C ALA A 133 8.59 -7.73 -3.91
N ALA A 134 8.95 -8.67 -3.04
CA ALA A 134 9.54 -8.40 -1.73
C ALA A 134 10.88 -7.66 -1.84
N SER A 135 11.75 -8.07 -2.77
CA SER A 135 13.04 -7.37 -3.02
C SER A 135 12.82 -5.92 -3.45
N VAL A 136 11.84 -5.67 -4.33
CA VAL A 136 11.50 -4.28 -4.73
C VAL A 136 11.00 -3.49 -3.53
N PHE A 137 10.14 -4.08 -2.70
CA PHE A 137 9.63 -3.42 -1.49
C PHE A 137 10.74 -3.16 -0.46
N GLN A 138 11.70 -4.08 -0.28
CA GLN A 138 12.89 -3.87 0.53
C GLN A 138 13.70 -2.67 0.05
N GLY A 139 13.89 -2.55 -1.27
CA GLY A 139 14.51 -1.37 -1.88
C GLY A 139 13.73 -0.09 -1.62
N TRP A 140 12.39 -0.15 -1.64
CA TRP A 140 11.54 0.99 -1.31
C TRP A 140 11.73 1.44 0.15
N LEU A 141 11.93 0.50 1.07
CA LEU A 141 12.23 0.76 2.48
C LEU A 141 13.69 1.17 2.75
N GLY A 142 14.51 1.33 1.71
CA GLY A 142 15.85 1.88 1.79
C GLY A 142 17.01 0.89 1.57
N ASP A 143 16.75 -0.42 1.43
CA ASP A 143 17.79 -1.40 1.10
C ASP A 143 18.06 -1.45 -0.40
N ARG A 144 18.98 -0.62 -0.83
CA ARG A 144 19.38 -0.50 -2.23
C ARG A 144 20.09 -1.73 -2.79
N ARG A 145 20.61 -2.62 -1.95
CA ARG A 145 21.21 -3.89 -2.40
C ARG A 145 20.13 -4.84 -2.90
N SER A 146 18.97 -4.81 -2.26
CA SER A 146 17.80 -5.59 -2.70
C SER A 146 17.19 -5.01 -3.97
N TYR A 147 17.04 -3.68 -4.08
CA TYR A 147 16.54 -3.03 -5.29
C TYR A 147 16.87 -1.53 -5.32
N SER A 148 17.24 -1.02 -6.50
CA SER A 148 17.61 0.40 -6.72
C SER A 148 17.15 0.96 -8.07
N GLY A 149 16.23 0.28 -8.78
CA GLY A 149 15.77 0.66 -10.12
C GLY A 149 14.75 1.79 -10.19
N PHE A 150 14.42 2.44 -9.08
CA PHE A 150 13.40 3.49 -9.03
C PHE A 150 13.79 4.74 -9.82
N LYS A 151 12.77 5.36 -10.45
CA LYS A 151 12.90 6.59 -11.25
C LYS A 151 12.25 7.75 -10.49
N PHE A 152 13.07 8.55 -9.84
CA PHE A 152 12.62 9.70 -9.05
C PHE A 152 12.31 10.91 -9.92
N GLY A 153 11.34 11.73 -9.48
CA GLY A 153 11.17 13.06 -10.04
C GLY A 153 12.26 14.04 -9.56
N PRO A 154 12.57 15.09 -10.35
CA PRO A 154 13.69 15.99 -10.04
C PRO A 154 13.61 16.60 -8.64
N GLU A 155 12.44 17.05 -8.19
CA GLU A 155 12.27 17.73 -6.91
C GLU A 155 12.47 16.79 -5.70
N ALA A 156 12.41 15.45 -5.92
CA ALA A 156 12.67 14.47 -4.87
C ALA A 156 14.09 14.59 -4.30
N PHE A 157 15.05 15.00 -5.12
CA PHE A 157 16.44 15.14 -4.70
C PHE A 157 16.65 16.19 -3.62
N SER A 158 15.80 17.21 -3.55
CA SER A 158 15.86 18.22 -2.48
C SER A 158 15.37 17.69 -1.12
N TRP A 159 14.65 16.56 -1.11
CA TRP A 159 14.10 15.93 0.09
C TRP A 159 14.95 14.79 0.64
N VAL A 160 16.04 14.41 -0.05
CA VAL A 160 16.96 13.37 0.44
C VAL A 160 17.97 13.96 1.42
N SER A 161 18.54 13.10 2.27
CA SER A 161 19.53 13.51 3.27
C SER A 161 20.70 14.29 2.68
N ASP A 162 21.15 15.33 3.40
CA ASP A 162 22.33 16.15 3.06
C ASP A 162 23.60 15.31 2.83
N VAL A 163 23.73 14.17 3.50
CA VAL A 163 24.85 13.24 3.28
C VAL A 163 24.84 12.73 1.85
N CYS A 164 23.65 12.51 1.29
CA CYS A 164 23.47 12.11 -0.09
C CYS A 164 23.81 13.24 -1.07
N LEU A 165 23.44 14.48 -0.74
CA LEU A 165 23.70 15.63 -1.60
C LEU A 165 25.17 16.02 -1.66
N ARG A 166 25.94 15.82 -0.58
CA ARG A 166 27.36 16.14 -0.51
C ARG A 166 28.26 15.18 -1.29
N SER A 167 27.77 14.00 -1.61
CA SER A 167 28.51 12.95 -2.33
C SER A 167 27.71 12.47 -3.55
N ALA A 168 27.40 13.41 -4.45
CA ALA A 168 26.53 13.19 -5.61
C ALA A 168 26.96 12.03 -6.53
N SER A 169 28.24 11.65 -6.51
CA SER A 169 28.76 10.53 -7.31
C SER A 169 28.47 9.14 -6.73
N SER A 170 28.14 9.04 -5.44
CA SER A 170 27.98 7.76 -4.73
C SER A 170 26.62 7.58 -4.05
N CYS A 171 25.83 8.63 -3.91
CA CYS A 171 24.56 8.59 -3.22
C CYS A 171 23.38 8.79 -4.16
N GLN A 172 22.62 7.74 -4.36
CA GLN A 172 21.34 7.83 -5.05
C GLN A 172 20.21 7.91 -4.03
N PRO A 173 19.09 8.58 -4.33
CA PRO A 173 17.95 8.65 -3.46
C PRO A 173 17.45 7.26 -3.06
N VAL A 174 16.84 7.18 -1.90
CA VAL A 174 16.00 6.05 -1.47
C VAL A 174 14.58 6.55 -1.30
N PRO A 175 13.55 5.74 -1.56
CA PRO A 175 12.17 6.20 -1.45
C PRO A 175 11.77 6.67 -0.05
N VAL A 176 12.27 6.01 1.01
CA VAL A 176 12.11 6.43 2.42
C VAL A 176 13.45 6.84 2.99
N ASN A 177 13.55 8.06 3.50
CA ASN A 177 14.78 8.54 4.12
C ASN A 177 15.24 7.68 5.29
N PRO A 178 16.56 7.44 5.41
CA PRO A 178 17.13 6.63 6.49
C PRO A 178 17.04 7.34 7.85
N ARG A 179 17.29 6.57 8.91
CA ARG A 179 17.34 7.08 10.28
C ARG A 179 18.37 8.21 10.40
N GLY A 180 17.94 9.29 11.05
CA GLY A 180 18.79 10.46 11.29
C GLY A 180 19.06 11.30 10.04
N ALA A 181 18.33 11.11 8.96
CA ALA A 181 18.46 11.95 7.75
C ALA A 181 18.18 13.42 8.07
N LEU A 182 19.05 14.31 7.58
CA LEU A 182 18.91 15.76 7.73
C LEU A 182 18.93 16.41 6.34
N VAL A 183 18.14 17.47 6.18
CA VAL A 183 18.22 18.42 5.05
C VAL A 183 18.25 19.83 5.64
N ASN A 184 19.28 20.59 5.33
CA ASN A 184 19.51 21.95 5.87
C ASN A 184 19.37 22.00 7.41
N GLY A 185 19.84 20.97 8.11
CA GLY A 185 19.77 20.85 9.57
C GLY A 185 18.41 20.39 10.13
N HIS A 186 17.41 20.23 9.31
CA HIS A 186 16.10 19.72 9.72
C HIS A 186 16.01 18.21 9.61
N ASN A 187 15.40 17.56 10.60
CA ASN A 187 15.20 16.11 10.58
C ASN A 187 14.16 15.72 9.52
N VAL A 188 14.56 14.88 8.57
CA VAL A 188 13.72 14.32 7.50
C VAL A 188 13.71 12.78 7.53
N ASP A 189 14.04 12.19 8.65
CA ASP A 189 13.93 10.73 8.89
C ASP A 189 12.52 10.25 8.55
N GLY A 190 12.42 9.18 7.76
CA GLY A 190 11.15 8.59 7.36
C GLY A 190 10.39 9.32 6.25
N VAL A 191 10.87 10.44 5.74
CA VAL A 191 10.20 11.13 4.60
C VAL A 191 10.10 10.20 3.41
N VAL A 192 8.91 10.06 2.83
CA VAL A 192 8.68 9.43 1.54
C VAL A 192 8.95 10.46 0.45
N VAL A 193 10.20 10.49 -0.03
CA VAL A 193 10.74 11.65 -0.76
C VAL A 193 10.04 11.95 -2.08
N ASP A 194 9.66 10.94 -2.85
CA ASP A 194 9.04 11.16 -4.16
C ASP A 194 7.55 11.51 -4.08
N ASP A 195 6.86 11.14 -3.00
CA ASP A 195 5.53 11.64 -2.72
C ASP A 195 5.58 13.05 -2.09
N GLN A 196 6.54 13.31 -1.20
CA GLN A 196 6.71 14.62 -0.57
C GLN A 196 7.08 15.71 -1.59
N ARG A 197 7.89 15.40 -2.62
CA ARG A 197 8.22 16.33 -3.70
C ARG A 197 7.01 16.92 -4.45
N ARG A 198 5.82 16.32 -4.28
CA ARG A 198 4.58 16.86 -4.88
C ARG A 198 4.19 18.23 -4.31
N THR A 199 4.84 18.65 -3.25
CA THR A 199 4.74 20.00 -2.68
C THR A 199 5.79 20.98 -3.24
N GLY A 200 6.65 20.52 -4.16
CA GLY A 200 7.79 21.22 -4.72
C GLY A 200 9.10 20.85 -4.03
N GLU A 201 10.11 21.68 -4.19
CA GLU A 201 11.40 21.56 -3.53
C GLU A 201 11.28 21.66 -2.00
N PHE A 202 12.34 21.21 -1.33
CA PHE A 202 12.38 21.24 0.14
C PHE A 202 12.07 22.61 0.72
N THR A 203 11.13 22.62 1.64
CA THR A 203 10.76 23.78 2.45
C THR A 203 10.53 23.35 3.90
N TRP A 204 10.84 24.25 4.85
CA TRP A 204 10.57 24.00 6.25
C TRP A 204 9.73 25.14 6.85
N PRO A 205 8.64 24.87 7.59
CA PRO A 205 8.07 23.52 7.80
C PRO A 205 7.56 22.90 6.49
N PRO A 206 7.51 21.56 6.41
CA PRO A 206 7.07 20.86 5.20
C PRO A 206 5.60 21.15 4.91
N LYS A 207 5.26 21.26 3.63
CA LYS A 207 3.86 21.43 3.21
C LYS A 207 3.15 20.07 3.21
N TYR A 208 1.85 20.13 3.47
CA TYR A 208 0.97 18.96 3.40
C TYR A 208 0.90 18.36 1.99
N THR A 209 0.88 17.04 1.93
CA THR A 209 0.52 16.29 0.73
C THR A 209 -0.18 14.98 1.10
N TYR A 210 -1.34 14.72 0.51
CA TYR A 210 -2.02 13.44 0.68
C TYR A 210 -1.32 12.29 -0.07
N TYR A 211 -0.40 12.57 -0.99
CA TYR A 211 0.33 11.56 -1.76
C TYR A 211 1.16 10.65 -0.86
N SER A 212 1.81 11.20 0.17
CA SER A 212 2.60 10.41 1.11
C SER A 212 1.72 9.45 1.93
N TYR A 213 0.51 9.85 2.31
CA TYR A 213 -0.47 8.93 2.95
C TYR A 213 -0.89 7.82 1.99
N GLY A 214 -1.14 8.16 0.72
CA GLY A 214 -1.41 7.17 -0.32
C GLY A 214 -0.26 6.19 -0.50
N GLY A 215 0.98 6.69 -0.53
CA GLY A 215 2.19 5.86 -0.61
C GLY A 215 2.33 4.90 0.56
N LEU A 216 2.11 5.39 1.78
CA LEU A 216 2.09 4.56 2.98
C LEU A 216 0.99 3.51 2.95
N GLY A 217 -0.20 3.85 2.45
CA GLY A 217 -1.31 2.90 2.34
C GLY A 217 -0.93 1.65 1.56
N GLY A 218 -0.41 1.80 0.34
CA GLY A 218 0.05 0.67 -0.46
C GLY A 218 1.24 -0.07 0.17
N ALA A 219 2.13 0.64 0.87
CA ALA A 219 3.28 0.04 1.54
C ALA A 219 2.87 -0.84 2.75
N VAL A 220 1.92 -0.38 3.55
CA VAL A 220 1.37 -1.16 4.69
C VAL A 220 0.71 -2.45 4.21
N VAL A 221 -0.02 -2.41 3.11
CA VAL A 221 -0.64 -3.62 2.54
C VAL A 221 0.43 -4.61 2.07
N GLN A 222 1.49 -4.14 1.41
CA GLN A 222 2.62 -5.00 1.02
C GLN A 222 3.25 -5.65 2.26
N ALA A 223 3.57 -4.86 3.29
CA ALA A 223 4.17 -5.38 4.52
C ALA A 223 3.28 -6.41 5.21
N GLY A 224 1.98 -6.16 5.31
CA GLY A 224 1.02 -7.07 5.94
C GLY A 224 0.91 -8.41 5.22
N ILE A 225 0.82 -8.41 3.89
CA ILE A 225 0.76 -9.66 3.12
C ILE A 225 2.10 -10.39 3.20
N LEU A 226 3.23 -9.72 2.97
CA LEU A 226 4.56 -10.32 3.04
C LEU A 226 4.84 -10.95 4.40
N HIS A 227 4.44 -10.28 5.49
CA HIS A 227 4.61 -10.81 6.84
C HIS A 227 3.88 -12.15 7.04
N ARG A 228 2.66 -12.30 6.53
CA ARG A 228 1.91 -13.56 6.56
C ARG A 228 2.58 -14.68 5.77
N PHE A 229 3.42 -14.34 4.81
CA PHE A 229 4.22 -15.28 4.02
C PHE A 229 5.64 -15.48 4.57
N GLY A 230 5.90 -15.08 5.80
CA GLY A 230 7.14 -15.34 6.52
C GLY A 230 8.26 -14.34 6.29
N PHE A 231 8.00 -13.23 5.61
CA PHE A 231 8.97 -12.15 5.47
C PHE A 231 8.92 -11.21 6.69
N ASP A 232 10.07 -10.75 7.17
CA ASP A 232 10.15 -9.79 8.28
C ASP A 232 9.97 -8.33 7.82
N ALA A 233 8.95 -8.10 6.98
CA ALA A 233 8.76 -6.86 6.25
C ALA A 233 8.60 -5.63 7.15
N TRP A 234 8.06 -5.81 8.35
CA TRP A 234 7.89 -4.73 9.32
C TRP A 234 9.20 -4.23 9.95
N GLN A 235 10.26 -5.05 9.92
CA GLN A 235 11.57 -4.68 10.48
C GLN A 235 12.52 -4.09 9.43
N TRP A 236 12.22 -4.26 8.14
CA TRP A 236 13.10 -3.83 7.07
C TRP A 236 13.43 -2.33 7.10
N GLY A 237 14.64 -2.00 6.62
CA GLY A 237 15.11 -0.62 6.57
C GLY A 237 15.18 0.05 7.94
N ASP A 238 15.46 -0.69 9.01
CA ASP A 238 15.43 -0.19 10.39
C ASP A 238 14.05 0.38 10.73
N ARG A 239 13.03 -0.46 10.51
CA ARG A 239 11.61 -0.11 10.68
C ARG A 239 11.21 1.13 9.86
N ALA A 240 11.67 1.19 8.61
CA ALA A 240 11.47 2.35 7.74
C ALA A 240 9.98 2.73 7.61
N LEU A 241 9.09 1.74 7.56
CA LEU A 241 7.65 1.98 7.49
C LEU A 241 7.11 2.67 8.76
N LYS A 242 7.57 2.25 9.95
CA LYS A 242 7.22 2.93 11.21
C LYS A 242 7.70 4.37 11.21
N ARG A 243 8.96 4.61 10.80
CA ARG A 243 9.53 5.97 10.74
C ARG A 243 8.79 6.87 9.73
N ALA A 244 8.33 6.28 8.61
CA ALA A 244 7.52 7.03 7.65
C ALA A 244 6.14 7.40 8.23
N VAL A 245 5.51 6.50 8.99
CA VAL A 245 4.29 6.83 9.74
C VAL A 245 4.58 7.87 10.82
N GLU A 246 5.66 7.74 11.56
CA GLU A 246 6.09 8.74 12.55
C GLU A 246 6.31 10.11 11.90
N TRP A 247 6.94 10.18 10.75
CA TRP A 247 7.07 11.43 9.99
C TRP A 247 5.73 12.07 9.66
N MET A 248 4.74 11.27 9.28
CA MET A 248 3.44 11.76 8.83
C MET A 248 2.51 12.15 9.99
N TYR A 249 2.63 11.50 11.15
CA TYR A 249 1.67 11.65 12.27
C TYR A 249 2.28 12.23 13.53
N TYR A 250 3.61 12.27 13.65
CA TYR A 250 4.29 12.78 14.81
C TYR A 250 5.07 14.03 14.54
N ASP A 251 5.20 14.71 15.66
CA ASP A 251 5.71 15.99 15.49
C ASP A 251 6.90 16.32 16.35
N GLY A 252 7.38 15.80 17.22
CA GLY A 252 8.37 16.55 17.94
C GLY A 252 8.27 18.04 17.49
N ASP A 253 9.29 18.57 16.84
CA ASP A 253 9.25 19.87 16.18
C ASP A 253 8.39 19.93 14.90
N ARG A 254 7.69 18.88 14.60
CA ARG A 254 6.98 18.61 13.36
C ARG A 254 5.48 18.54 13.54
N LYS A 255 4.88 19.35 14.42
CA LYS A 255 3.42 19.36 14.56
C LYS A 255 2.76 19.34 13.19
N PRO A 256 2.17 18.21 12.78
CA PRO A 256 1.56 18.16 11.48
C PRO A 256 0.40 19.13 11.48
N LYS A 257 0.52 20.18 10.70
CA LYS A 257 -0.62 21.07 10.40
C LYS A 257 -1.73 20.34 9.65
N TRP A 258 -1.42 19.09 9.24
CA TRP A 258 -2.29 18.20 8.49
C TRP A 258 -2.90 17.08 9.31
N ASP A 259 -2.71 17.10 10.61
CA ASP A 259 -3.37 16.17 11.52
C ASP A 259 -4.83 16.58 11.66
N THR A 260 -5.60 16.24 10.67
CA THR A 260 -7.03 16.45 10.71
C THR A 260 -7.73 15.11 10.83
N CYS A 261 -8.56 14.96 11.83
CA CYS A 261 -9.43 13.81 12.02
C CYS A 261 -10.44 13.62 10.89
N ASP A 262 -10.63 14.63 10.06
CA ASP A 262 -11.66 14.69 9.02
C ASP A 262 -11.29 13.90 7.75
N ASP A 263 -10.02 13.60 7.54
CA ASP A 263 -9.58 12.88 6.35
C ASP A 263 -9.40 11.38 6.62
N ALA A 264 -10.42 10.62 6.28
CA ALA A 264 -10.41 9.15 6.39
C ALA A 264 -9.24 8.48 5.65
N ASN A 265 -8.76 9.09 4.56
CA ASN A 265 -7.62 8.56 3.79
C ASN A 265 -6.31 8.54 4.58
N LYS A 266 -6.21 9.29 5.67
CA LYS A 266 -5.02 9.32 6.52
C LYS A 266 -4.98 8.18 7.53
N ARG A 267 -6.12 7.57 7.85
CA ARG A 267 -6.28 6.68 9.01
C ARG A 267 -6.44 5.21 8.67
N TYR A 268 -6.85 4.88 7.44
CA TYR A 268 -7.33 3.55 7.08
C TYR A 268 -6.34 2.38 7.24
N VAL A 269 -5.06 2.67 7.40
CA VAL A 269 -4.03 1.63 7.63
C VAL A 269 -3.41 1.68 9.01
N LEU A 270 -3.77 2.65 9.86
CA LEU A 270 -3.14 2.82 11.17
C LEU A 270 -3.44 1.66 12.12
N ASP A 271 -4.63 1.05 12.06
CA ASP A 271 -4.94 -0.16 12.84
C ASP A 271 -3.92 -1.27 12.55
N VAL A 272 -3.57 -1.46 11.28
CA VAL A 272 -2.59 -2.47 10.85
C VAL A 272 -1.19 -2.13 11.38
N VAL A 273 -0.81 -0.86 11.33
CA VAL A 273 0.48 -0.37 11.81
C VAL A 273 0.58 -0.50 13.33
N ASP A 274 -0.46 -0.10 14.05
CA ASP A 274 -0.51 -0.19 15.52
C ASP A 274 -0.44 -1.64 15.98
N HIS A 275 -1.17 -2.53 15.32
CA HIS A 275 -1.09 -3.96 15.59
C HIS A 275 0.33 -4.52 15.34
N ALA A 276 0.94 -4.17 14.21
CA ALA A 276 2.24 -4.71 13.80
C ALA A 276 3.40 -4.25 14.68
N TYR A 277 3.35 -3.01 15.17
CA TYR A 277 4.43 -2.42 15.96
C TYR A 277 4.13 -2.30 17.46
N GLY A 278 2.94 -2.67 17.91
CA GLY A 278 2.48 -2.39 19.27
C GLY A 278 2.50 -0.89 19.58
N SER A 279 2.14 -0.07 18.57
CA SER A 279 2.08 1.38 18.68
C SER A 279 0.65 1.84 18.98
N ASN A 280 0.45 3.14 19.15
CA ASN A 280 -0.84 3.76 19.48
C ASN A 280 -1.09 5.02 18.65
N PHE A 281 -0.80 4.96 17.36
CA PHE A 281 -0.98 6.10 16.45
C PHE A 281 -2.42 6.58 16.40
N ILE A 282 -3.39 5.66 16.36
CA ILE A 282 -4.82 6.00 16.34
C ILE A 282 -5.23 6.72 17.61
N GLU A 283 -4.86 6.20 18.79
CA GLU A 283 -5.16 6.83 20.08
C GLU A 283 -4.56 8.24 20.16
N ARG A 284 -3.31 8.38 19.73
CA ARG A 284 -2.59 9.66 19.78
C ARG A 284 -3.10 10.71 18.80
N MET A 285 -3.77 10.31 17.73
CA MET A 285 -4.47 11.27 16.87
C MET A 285 -5.60 11.97 17.60
N ASN A 286 -6.07 11.39 18.72
CA ASN A 286 -7.16 11.95 19.53
C ASN A 286 -8.42 12.28 18.70
N CYS A 287 -8.67 11.47 17.67
CA CYS A 287 -9.87 11.57 16.86
C CYS A 287 -10.99 10.74 17.47
N ALA A 288 -12.24 11.14 17.22
CA ALA A 288 -13.38 10.30 17.60
C ALA A 288 -13.21 8.88 17.02
N PRO A 289 -13.51 7.81 17.80
CA PRO A 289 -13.43 6.45 17.31
C PRO A 289 -14.43 6.28 16.18
N GLU A 290 -13.97 6.36 14.96
CA GLU A 290 -14.74 6.01 13.79
C GLU A 290 -14.24 4.64 13.29
N ALA A 291 -15.17 3.81 12.84
CA ALA A 291 -14.80 2.60 12.10
C ALA A 291 -13.84 3.01 10.98
N SER A 292 -12.81 2.18 10.72
CA SER A 292 -11.87 2.45 9.64
C SER A 292 -12.66 2.64 8.34
N LYS A 293 -12.59 3.85 7.81
CA LYS A 293 -13.31 4.23 6.60
C LYS A 293 -12.72 3.50 5.39
N PRO A 294 -13.45 3.46 4.27
CA PRO A 294 -12.93 2.95 3.02
C PRO A 294 -11.57 3.54 2.68
N GLY A 295 -10.61 2.68 2.34
CA GLY A 295 -9.26 3.04 1.96
C GLY A 295 -8.93 2.64 0.52
N ARG A 296 -7.64 2.53 0.22
CA ARG A 296 -7.13 2.03 -1.06
C ARG A 296 -6.45 0.67 -0.83
N ASN A 297 -6.73 -0.32 -1.64
CA ASN A 297 -6.32 -1.72 -1.52
C ASN A 297 -7.04 -2.50 -0.42
N ILE A 298 -7.20 -1.93 0.77
CA ILE A 298 -7.90 -2.53 1.91
C ILE A 298 -8.79 -1.49 2.61
N ALA A 299 -9.73 -1.98 3.41
CA ALA A 299 -10.59 -1.20 4.27
C ALA A 299 -11.02 -2.02 5.49
N TRP A 300 -11.72 -1.41 6.43
CA TRP A 300 -12.28 -2.06 7.62
C TRP A 300 -11.22 -2.70 8.53
N THR A 301 -10.04 -2.11 8.55
CA THR A 301 -8.87 -2.64 9.27
C THR A 301 -9.09 -2.65 10.78
N SER A 302 -9.89 -1.75 11.33
CA SER A 302 -10.32 -1.78 12.73
C SER A 302 -11.14 -3.04 13.11
N TRP A 303 -11.72 -3.76 12.14
CA TRP A 303 -12.42 -5.01 12.40
C TRP A 303 -11.49 -6.21 12.54
N THR A 304 -10.25 -6.09 12.12
CA THR A 304 -9.30 -7.20 11.99
C THR A 304 -8.00 -7.01 12.75
N HIS A 305 -7.69 -5.80 13.22
CA HIS A 305 -6.42 -5.44 13.82
C HIS A 305 -6.56 -4.61 15.13
N GLN A 306 -7.63 -4.83 15.88
CA GLN A 306 -7.79 -4.27 17.22
C GLN A 306 -7.07 -5.10 18.27
#